data_ac1a81dc4b694c173e51cd48b57ec6f4
#
_entry.id   ac1a81dc4b694c173e51cd48b57ec6f4
#
_cell.length_a   1.000
_cell.length_b   1.000
_cell.length_c   1.000
_cell.angle_alpha   90.00
_cell.angle_beta   90.00
_cell.angle_gamma   90.00
#
_symmetry.space_group_name_H-M   'P 1'
#
loop_
_entity.id
_entity.type
_entity.pdbx_description
1 polymer ?
#
loop_
_entity_poly.entity_id
_entity_poly.type
_entity_poly.pdbx_seq_one_letter_code
_entity_poly.pdbx_strand_id
1 'polypeptide(L)'
;MKEYIKEYQKMREKRFKDCGYYSTPINWQEFEESNQRIFQKYLKDSKVLSDNVLRTKLYSSLLLNDIKYFAYYIAFLDGDYKQLNNALWQTGREELIRGGLLASGTIYTDGILRGLFTSFACNDFSVISSYIPEDLPLLKGTYYPQNVINLLHALYYQDEDRLSESIILAQQFLEKKKRTGMEECSVRYFINLARKDVAGISQNLQNLCLAYQRRGYPFEKIDKCFADEVHGLYRLVKYFDDSMFEEVRMPSHKTFLQEFEKWQVHNQFPQGQQFYIYPQDMADANKILKNELPRIHIEKSGRNLVIDVDRFAVDLAKVLN
;
A
#
# COMPACT_ATOMS: atom_id res chain seq x y z
N MET A 1 -12.35 11.95 -8.67
CA MET A 1 -13.23 12.14 -7.51
C MET A 1 -14.69 11.76 -7.77
N LYS A 2 -15.43 12.45 -8.65
CA LYS A 2 -16.87 12.16 -8.91
C LYS A 2 -17.17 10.70 -9.29
N GLU A 3 -16.30 10.07 -10.10
CA GLU A 3 -16.46 8.66 -10.49
C GLU A 3 -16.30 7.73 -9.28
N TYR A 4 -15.33 7.98 -8.40
CA TYR A 4 -15.13 7.22 -7.17
C TYR A 4 -16.36 7.29 -6.24
N ILE A 5 -16.87 8.49 -5.97
CA ILE A 5 -18.07 8.70 -5.16
C ILE A 5 -19.25 7.91 -5.71
N LYS A 6 -19.47 7.97 -7.03
CA LYS A 6 -20.54 7.22 -7.70
C LYS A 6 -20.38 5.70 -7.57
N GLU A 7 -19.16 5.17 -7.76
CA GLU A 7 -18.91 3.73 -7.65
C GLU A 7 -18.99 3.26 -6.18
N TYR A 8 -18.59 4.11 -5.21
CA TYR A 8 -18.78 3.83 -3.79
C TYR A 8 -20.25 3.68 -3.41
N GLN A 9 -21.10 4.59 -3.87
CA GLN A 9 -22.55 4.52 -3.64
C GLN A 9 -23.16 3.26 -4.29
N LYS A 10 -22.75 2.90 -5.50
CA LYS A 10 -23.18 1.64 -6.14
C LYS A 10 -22.71 0.40 -5.37
N MET A 11 -21.49 0.41 -4.84
CA MET A 11 -20.98 -0.68 -4.01
C MET A 11 -21.82 -0.84 -2.74
N ARG A 12 -22.20 0.27 -2.08
CA ARG A 12 -23.10 0.27 -0.94
C ARG A 12 -24.44 -0.39 -1.27
N GLU A 13 -25.09 0.03 -2.35
CA GLU A 13 -26.38 -0.52 -2.77
C GLU A 13 -26.30 -2.01 -3.15
N LYS A 14 -25.22 -2.40 -3.81
CA LYS A 14 -24.98 -3.81 -4.13
C LYS A 14 -24.85 -4.65 -2.86
N ARG A 15 -24.00 -4.24 -1.92
CA ARG A 15 -23.79 -4.95 -0.65
C ARG A 15 -25.07 -5.01 0.19
N PHE A 16 -25.91 -3.96 0.17
CA PHE A 16 -27.22 -4.00 0.82
C PHE A 16 -28.11 -5.08 0.21
N LYS A 17 -28.17 -5.19 -1.12
CA LYS A 17 -28.95 -6.25 -1.77
C LYS A 17 -28.45 -7.66 -1.43
N ASP A 18 -27.14 -7.83 -1.30
CA ASP A 18 -26.54 -9.12 -1.01
C ASP A 18 -26.70 -9.53 0.46
N CYS A 19 -26.68 -8.58 1.40
CA CYS A 19 -26.64 -8.84 2.84
C CYS A 19 -27.96 -8.53 3.59
N GLY A 20 -28.86 -7.74 2.98
CA GLY A 20 -30.09 -7.29 3.62
C GLY A 20 -29.91 -6.14 4.63
N TYR A 21 -28.69 -5.61 4.76
CA TYR A 21 -28.36 -4.44 5.60
C TYR A 21 -27.20 -3.64 5.02
N TYR A 22 -27.10 -2.36 5.40
CA TYR A 22 -25.99 -1.52 4.96
C TYR A 22 -24.71 -1.87 5.75
N SER A 23 -23.77 -2.52 5.07
CA SER A 23 -22.44 -2.85 5.62
C SER A 23 -21.36 -1.84 5.21
N THR A 24 -21.64 -1.00 4.21
CA THR A 24 -20.73 0.03 3.71
C THR A 24 -21.18 1.39 4.23
N PRO A 25 -20.42 2.06 5.12
CA PRO A 25 -20.82 3.31 5.75
C PRO A 25 -20.86 4.46 4.73
N ILE A 26 -21.73 5.48 4.97
CA ILE A 26 -21.83 6.68 4.14
C ILE A 26 -21.44 7.95 4.90
N ASN A 27 -21.35 7.84 6.21
CA ASN A 27 -20.94 8.92 7.11
C ASN A 27 -20.19 8.36 8.30
N TRP A 28 -19.62 9.25 9.11
CA TRP A 28 -18.83 8.88 10.28
C TRP A 28 -19.62 8.08 11.31
N GLN A 29 -20.86 8.41 11.55
CA GLN A 29 -21.70 7.69 12.51
C GLN A 29 -21.85 6.22 12.12
N GLU A 30 -22.23 5.94 10.88
CA GLU A 30 -22.36 4.55 10.38
C GLU A 30 -21.02 3.80 10.42
N PHE A 31 -19.91 4.50 10.13
CA PHE A 31 -18.58 3.94 10.20
C PHE A 31 -18.21 3.53 11.63
N GLU A 32 -18.43 4.40 12.61
CA GLU A 32 -18.17 4.15 14.01
C GLU A 32 -19.05 3.01 14.57
N GLU A 33 -20.35 3.03 14.27
CA GLU A 33 -21.27 1.97 14.66
C GLU A 33 -20.87 0.60 14.09
N SER A 34 -20.42 0.57 12.83
CA SER A 34 -19.92 -0.66 12.19
C SER A 34 -18.65 -1.18 12.86
N ASN A 35 -17.69 -0.29 13.11
CA ASN A 35 -16.46 -0.65 13.81
C ASN A 35 -16.72 -1.17 15.22
N GLN A 36 -17.49 -0.44 16.02
CA GLN A 36 -17.83 -0.86 17.38
C GLN A 36 -18.50 -2.25 17.41
N ARG A 37 -19.44 -2.50 16.49
CA ARG A 37 -20.14 -3.79 16.39
C ARG A 37 -19.18 -4.95 16.12
N ILE A 38 -18.23 -4.74 15.21
CA ILE A 38 -17.23 -5.74 14.86
C ILE A 38 -16.28 -5.98 16.04
N PHE A 39 -15.73 -4.90 16.61
CA PHE A 39 -14.79 -5.00 17.73
C PHE A 39 -15.40 -5.59 19.00
N GLN A 40 -16.60 -5.15 19.39
CA GLN A 40 -17.28 -5.68 20.59
C GLN A 40 -17.50 -7.18 20.54
N LYS A 41 -17.70 -7.76 19.34
CA LYS A 41 -17.85 -9.20 19.19
C LYS A 41 -16.58 -9.96 19.62
N TYR A 42 -15.41 -9.41 19.34
CA TYR A 42 -14.12 -10.06 19.59
C TYR A 42 -13.45 -9.63 20.89
N LEU A 43 -13.69 -8.40 21.37
CA LEU A 43 -13.15 -7.90 22.63
C LEU A 43 -13.74 -8.57 23.88
N LYS A 44 -14.78 -9.38 23.71
CA LYS A 44 -15.36 -10.20 24.81
C LYS A 44 -14.60 -11.51 25.04
N ASP A 45 -13.71 -11.91 24.14
CA ASP A 45 -12.92 -13.12 24.28
C ASP A 45 -11.75 -12.85 25.25
N SER A 46 -11.82 -13.48 26.43
CA SER A 46 -10.81 -13.33 27.48
C SER A 46 -9.40 -13.79 27.06
N LYS A 47 -9.30 -14.76 26.14
CA LYS A 47 -8.01 -15.21 25.60
C LYS A 47 -7.36 -14.13 24.75
N VAL A 48 -8.14 -13.44 23.91
CA VAL A 48 -7.66 -12.33 23.09
C VAL A 48 -7.22 -11.16 23.98
N LEU A 49 -7.95 -10.86 25.04
CA LEU A 49 -7.61 -9.75 25.94
C LEU A 49 -6.34 -9.99 26.75
N SER A 50 -6.01 -11.24 27.06
CA SER A 50 -4.84 -11.61 27.88
C SER A 50 -3.56 -11.82 27.06
N ASP A 51 -3.64 -11.94 25.72
CA ASP A 51 -2.52 -12.22 24.86
C ASP A 51 -2.31 -11.09 23.83
N ASN A 52 -1.24 -10.31 23.99
CA ASN A 52 -0.93 -9.18 23.12
C ASN A 52 -0.70 -9.60 21.66
N VAL A 53 -0.15 -10.78 21.41
CA VAL A 53 0.09 -11.28 20.04
C VAL A 53 -1.23 -11.65 19.38
N LEU A 54 -2.10 -12.38 20.07
CA LEU A 54 -3.45 -12.70 19.58
C LEU A 54 -4.26 -11.42 19.34
N ARG A 55 -4.18 -10.47 20.27
CA ARG A 55 -4.86 -9.18 20.16
C ARG A 55 -4.35 -8.39 18.96
N THR A 56 -3.03 -8.35 18.73
CA THR A 56 -2.43 -7.70 17.57
C THR A 56 -2.87 -8.33 16.25
N LYS A 57 -2.85 -9.67 16.16
CA LYS A 57 -3.35 -10.39 14.97
C LYS A 57 -4.82 -10.09 14.71
N LEU A 58 -5.64 -10.04 15.76
CA LEU A 58 -7.05 -9.71 15.65
C LEU A 58 -7.28 -8.27 15.18
N TYR A 59 -6.67 -7.28 15.84
CA TYR A 59 -6.79 -5.88 15.43
C TYR A 59 -6.38 -5.71 13.98
N SER A 60 -5.25 -6.28 13.58
CA SER A 60 -4.75 -6.18 12.22
C SER A 60 -5.70 -6.81 11.19
N SER A 61 -6.38 -7.89 11.51
CA SER A 61 -7.38 -8.49 10.64
C SER A 61 -8.69 -7.70 10.56
N LEU A 62 -9.05 -6.98 11.64
CA LEU A 62 -10.28 -6.18 11.72
C LEU A 62 -10.13 -4.78 11.14
N LEU A 63 -8.94 -4.17 11.26
CA LEU A 63 -8.63 -2.84 10.73
C LEU A 63 -8.79 -2.74 9.21
N LEU A 64 -8.75 -3.87 8.53
CA LEU A 64 -8.76 -3.95 7.07
C LEU A 64 -10.14 -3.87 6.42
N ASN A 65 -11.19 -3.80 7.23
CA ASN A 65 -12.53 -3.76 6.69
C ASN A 65 -12.93 -2.35 6.27
N ASP A 66 -12.90 -2.12 4.97
CA ASP A 66 -13.53 -0.98 4.30
C ASP A 66 -13.03 0.43 4.63
N ILE A 67 -12.02 0.58 5.52
CA ILE A 67 -11.53 1.92 5.84
C ILE A 67 -10.98 2.60 4.58
N LYS A 68 -10.24 1.90 3.73
CA LYS A 68 -9.72 2.41 2.47
C LYS A 68 -10.82 3.05 1.63
N TYR A 69 -11.88 2.31 1.39
CA TYR A 69 -12.97 2.79 0.52
C TYR A 69 -13.71 3.96 1.15
N PHE A 70 -14.02 3.87 2.44
CA PHE A 70 -14.70 4.93 3.19
C PHE A 70 -13.82 6.18 3.32
N ALA A 71 -12.56 6.03 3.67
CA ALA A 71 -11.63 7.13 3.85
C ALA A 71 -11.44 7.93 2.55
N TYR A 72 -11.25 7.24 1.42
CA TYR A 72 -11.16 7.90 0.11
C TYR A 72 -12.49 8.54 -0.29
N TYR A 73 -13.63 7.88 0.01
CA TYR A 73 -14.95 8.41 -0.27
C TYR A 73 -15.19 9.74 0.46
N ILE A 74 -14.90 9.80 1.77
CA ILE A 74 -15.05 11.03 2.58
C ILE A 74 -14.11 12.13 2.08
N ALA A 75 -12.83 11.81 1.89
CA ALA A 75 -11.85 12.78 1.38
C ALA A 75 -12.26 13.38 0.02
N PHE A 76 -12.81 12.54 -0.88
CA PHE A 76 -13.31 13.01 -2.18
C PHE A 76 -14.62 13.76 -2.10
N LEU A 77 -15.51 13.39 -1.15
CA LEU A 77 -16.77 14.08 -0.93
C LEU A 77 -16.54 15.52 -0.42
N ASP A 78 -15.61 15.65 0.53
CA ASP A 78 -15.25 16.94 1.15
C ASP A 78 -14.28 17.75 0.27
N GLY A 79 -13.64 17.11 -0.72
CA GLY A 79 -12.58 17.73 -1.52
C GLY A 79 -11.32 18.06 -0.70
N ASP A 80 -11.09 17.34 0.39
CA ASP A 80 -10.01 17.57 1.35
C ASP A 80 -8.79 16.68 1.05
N TYR A 81 -7.75 17.28 0.45
CA TYR A 81 -6.51 16.58 0.12
C TYR A 81 -5.65 16.23 1.34
N LYS A 82 -5.80 16.94 2.46
CA LYS A 82 -5.15 16.57 3.72
C LYS A 82 -5.75 15.29 4.27
N GLN A 83 -7.08 15.18 4.25
CA GLN A 83 -7.76 13.93 4.61
C GLN A 83 -7.36 12.79 3.67
N LEU A 84 -7.27 13.05 2.35
CA LEU A 84 -6.80 12.04 1.39
C LEU A 84 -5.37 11.57 1.71
N ASN A 85 -4.47 12.49 2.03
CA ASN A 85 -3.10 12.16 2.43
C ASN A 85 -3.05 11.26 3.67
N ASN A 86 -3.88 11.56 4.66
CA ASN A 86 -4.01 10.77 5.88
C ASN A 86 -4.66 9.40 5.61
N ALA A 87 -5.65 9.35 4.71
CA ALA A 87 -6.29 8.11 4.30
C ALA A 87 -5.29 7.16 3.58
N LEU A 88 -4.43 7.71 2.73
CA LEU A 88 -3.34 6.98 2.08
C LEU A 88 -2.35 6.43 3.11
N TRP A 89 -1.96 7.23 4.10
CA TRP A 89 -1.06 6.81 5.15
C TRP A 89 -1.61 5.62 5.95
N GLN A 90 -2.85 5.71 6.42
CA GLN A 90 -3.46 4.63 7.19
C GLN A 90 -3.66 3.38 6.34
N THR A 91 -4.18 3.54 5.13
CA THR A 91 -4.38 2.43 4.19
C THR A 91 -3.07 1.71 3.84
N GLY A 92 -2.01 2.46 3.56
CA GLY A 92 -0.71 1.87 3.24
C GLY A 92 -0.16 1.04 4.40
N ARG A 93 -0.22 1.57 5.62
CA ARG A 93 0.22 0.85 6.83
C ARG A 93 -0.63 -0.38 7.14
N GLU A 94 -1.93 -0.29 7.02
CA GLU A 94 -2.83 -1.44 7.20
C GLU A 94 -2.55 -2.56 6.19
N GLU A 95 -2.36 -2.22 4.93
CA GLU A 95 -1.97 -3.19 3.88
C GLU A 95 -0.62 -3.85 4.19
N LEU A 96 0.37 -3.08 4.69
CA LEU A 96 1.68 -3.59 5.07
C LEU A 96 1.61 -4.51 6.29
N ILE A 97 0.93 -4.10 7.37
CA ILE A 97 0.72 -4.92 8.56
C ILE A 97 0.07 -6.25 8.17
N ARG A 98 -0.96 -6.19 7.34
CA ARG A 98 -1.62 -7.39 6.81
C ARG A 98 -0.66 -8.23 5.99
N GLY A 99 0.11 -7.62 5.10
CA GLY A 99 1.11 -8.31 4.28
C GLY A 99 2.12 -9.07 5.13
N GLY A 100 2.58 -8.49 6.24
CA GLY A 100 3.48 -9.14 7.20
C GLY A 100 2.83 -10.27 8.00
N LEU A 101 1.56 -10.13 8.39
CA LEU A 101 0.84 -11.10 9.23
C LEU A 101 0.19 -12.25 8.46
N LEU A 102 -0.09 -12.08 7.17
CA LEU A 102 -0.77 -13.07 6.32
C LEU A 102 0.13 -13.61 5.20
N ALA A 103 1.43 -13.33 5.25
CA ALA A 103 2.37 -13.83 4.26
C ALA A 103 2.36 -15.36 4.24
N SER A 104 2.21 -15.94 3.06
CA SER A 104 2.25 -17.39 2.87
C SER A 104 2.93 -17.74 1.54
N GLY A 105 3.86 -18.70 1.58
CA GLY A 105 4.45 -19.32 0.40
C GLY A 105 5.42 -18.47 -0.43
N THR A 106 5.41 -17.14 -0.31
CA THR A 106 6.35 -16.23 -0.99
C THR A 106 6.59 -14.98 -0.14
N ILE A 107 7.82 -14.46 -0.23
CA ILE A 107 8.23 -13.32 0.61
C ILE A 107 7.53 -12.02 0.25
N TYR A 108 7.31 -11.76 -1.03
CA TYR A 108 6.64 -10.56 -1.50
C TYR A 108 5.43 -10.89 -2.37
N THR A 109 4.33 -10.24 -2.04
CA THR A 109 3.05 -10.34 -2.76
C THR A 109 2.67 -8.98 -3.34
N ASP A 110 1.68 -8.98 -4.23
CA ASP A 110 1.07 -7.73 -4.73
C ASP A 110 0.53 -6.86 -3.60
N GLY A 111 0.06 -7.45 -2.50
CA GLY A 111 -0.44 -6.72 -1.34
C GLY A 111 0.65 -5.90 -0.66
N ILE A 112 1.85 -6.48 -0.45
CA ILE A 112 2.99 -5.75 0.13
C ILE A 112 3.43 -4.61 -0.80
N LEU A 113 3.52 -4.85 -2.12
CA LEU A 113 3.86 -3.78 -3.06
C LEU A 113 2.83 -2.65 -3.06
N ARG A 114 1.53 -2.97 -3.02
CA ARG A 114 0.49 -1.96 -2.90
C ARG A 114 0.63 -1.15 -1.62
N GLY A 115 0.86 -1.82 -0.49
CA GLY A 115 1.08 -1.15 0.79
C GLY A 115 2.26 -0.18 0.72
N LEU A 116 3.40 -0.59 0.13
CA LEU A 116 4.57 0.27 -0.07
C LEU A 116 4.23 1.47 -0.95
N PHE A 117 3.65 1.23 -2.13
CA PHE A 117 3.35 2.32 -3.07
C PHE A 117 2.29 3.28 -2.53
N THR A 118 1.27 2.79 -1.83
CA THR A 118 0.28 3.64 -1.16
C THR A 118 0.91 4.47 -0.05
N SER A 119 1.85 3.91 0.71
CA SER A 119 2.63 4.65 1.72
C SER A 119 3.50 5.74 1.09
N PHE A 120 4.14 5.46 -0.05
CA PHE A 120 4.92 6.48 -0.77
C PHE A 120 4.05 7.64 -1.27
N ALA A 121 2.79 7.39 -1.64
CA ALA A 121 1.86 8.44 -2.08
C ALA A 121 1.59 9.52 -1.03
N CYS A 122 1.77 9.20 0.24
CA CYS A 122 1.66 10.13 1.38
C CYS A 122 3.01 10.45 2.04
N ASN A 123 4.12 10.22 1.33
CA ASN A 123 5.50 10.50 1.77
C ASN A 123 5.96 9.66 3.00
N ASP A 124 5.34 8.52 3.27
CA ASP A 124 5.82 7.59 4.30
C ASP A 124 6.83 6.59 3.72
N PHE A 125 8.07 7.06 3.55
CA PHE A 125 9.18 6.24 3.05
C PHE A 125 9.88 5.43 4.14
N SER A 126 9.57 5.67 5.42
CA SER A 126 10.13 4.92 6.55
C SER A 126 9.83 3.42 6.47
N VAL A 127 8.74 3.05 5.78
CA VAL A 127 8.33 1.66 5.57
C VAL A 127 9.31 0.85 4.71
N ILE A 128 10.22 1.50 3.96
CA ILE A 128 11.16 0.80 3.08
C ILE A 128 12.09 -0.08 3.92
N SER A 129 12.78 0.46 4.90
CA SER A 129 13.72 -0.30 5.76
C SER A 129 13.04 -1.42 6.55
N SER A 130 11.76 -1.25 6.90
CA SER A 130 10.96 -2.28 7.58
C SER A 130 10.63 -3.46 6.67
N TYR A 131 10.24 -3.19 5.41
CA TYR A 131 9.78 -4.22 4.48
C TYR A 131 10.82 -4.65 3.45
N ILE A 132 11.90 -3.92 3.30
CA ILE A 132 13.03 -4.23 2.41
C ILE A 132 14.32 -4.12 3.23
N PRO A 133 14.61 -5.11 4.09
CA PRO A 133 15.77 -5.07 4.96
C PRO A 133 17.09 -5.14 4.17
N GLU A 134 18.13 -4.49 4.69
CA GLU A 134 19.44 -4.37 4.04
C GLU A 134 20.07 -5.75 3.72
N ASP A 135 19.90 -6.72 4.62
CA ASP A 135 20.40 -8.09 4.44
C ASP A 135 19.49 -8.99 3.59
N LEU A 136 18.48 -8.42 2.93
CA LEU A 136 17.64 -9.18 1.99
C LEU A 136 18.51 -9.75 0.86
N PRO A 137 18.54 -11.10 0.67
CA PRO A 137 19.27 -11.67 -0.45
C PRO A 137 18.63 -11.27 -1.79
N LEU A 138 19.43 -11.28 -2.86
CA LEU A 138 18.91 -11.06 -4.20
C LEU A 138 17.84 -12.10 -4.53
N LEU A 139 16.66 -11.67 -4.89
CA LEU A 139 15.54 -12.54 -5.24
C LEU A 139 15.67 -13.04 -6.68
N LYS A 140 15.14 -14.23 -6.98
CA LYS A 140 15.30 -14.90 -8.29
C LYS A 140 14.65 -14.17 -9.47
N GLY A 141 13.84 -13.11 -9.24
CA GLY A 141 13.19 -12.38 -10.31
C GLY A 141 12.12 -13.16 -11.10
N THR A 142 11.58 -14.25 -10.52
CA THR A 142 10.59 -15.09 -11.20
C THR A 142 9.25 -14.38 -11.37
N TYR A 143 8.86 -13.58 -10.40
CA TYR A 143 7.62 -12.79 -10.37
C TYR A 143 7.93 -11.30 -10.38
N TYR A 144 6.99 -10.48 -10.84
CA TYR A 144 7.21 -9.04 -10.91
C TYR A 144 7.49 -8.38 -9.54
N PRO A 145 6.86 -8.77 -8.40
CA PRO A 145 7.20 -8.20 -7.11
C PRO A 145 8.67 -8.39 -6.75
N GLN A 146 9.25 -9.56 -7.05
CA GLN A 146 10.67 -9.83 -6.77
C GLN A 146 11.60 -8.89 -7.55
N ASN A 147 11.29 -8.64 -8.83
CA ASN A 147 12.08 -7.72 -9.66
C ASN A 147 11.99 -6.29 -9.16
N VAL A 148 10.78 -5.84 -8.80
CA VAL A 148 10.56 -4.51 -8.24
C VAL A 148 11.31 -4.33 -6.92
N ILE A 149 11.24 -5.32 -6.02
CA ILE A 149 11.94 -5.27 -4.72
C ILE A 149 13.45 -5.31 -4.89
N ASN A 150 13.99 -6.13 -5.80
CA ASN A 150 15.43 -6.14 -6.08
C ASN A 150 15.93 -4.75 -6.52
N LEU A 151 15.22 -4.13 -7.47
CA LEU A 151 15.57 -2.80 -7.98
C LEU A 151 15.42 -1.72 -6.90
N LEU A 152 14.32 -1.75 -6.14
CA LEU A 152 14.07 -0.79 -5.08
C LEU A 152 15.11 -0.92 -3.94
N HIS A 153 15.47 -2.16 -3.55
CA HIS A 153 16.52 -2.43 -2.58
C HIS A 153 17.85 -1.81 -3.03
N ALA A 154 18.29 -2.13 -4.26
CA ALA A 154 19.55 -1.65 -4.77
C ALA A 154 19.60 -0.11 -4.87
N LEU A 155 18.49 0.52 -5.28
CA LEU A 155 18.38 1.99 -5.31
C LEU A 155 18.41 2.60 -3.90
N TYR A 156 17.70 2.00 -2.94
CA TYR A 156 17.59 2.54 -1.59
C TYR A 156 18.90 2.44 -0.81
N TYR A 157 19.60 1.30 -0.92
CA TYR A 157 20.89 1.08 -0.25
C TYR A 157 22.10 1.48 -1.09
N GLN A 158 21.87 2.02 -2.30
CA GLN A 158 22.94 2.48 -3.22
C GLN A 158 23.95 1.36 -3.56
N ASP A 159 23.45 0.14 -3.76
CA ASP A 159 24.24 -1.06 -4.08
C ASP A 159 24.33 -1.23 -5.60
N GLU A 160 25.42 -0.74 -6.22
CA GLU A 160 25.64 -0.74 -7.68
C GLU A 160 25.77 -2.16 -8.25
N ASP A 161 26.40 -3.07 -7.54
CA ASP A 161 26.56 -4.47 -7.99
C ASP A 161 25.20 -5.15 -8.04
N ARG A 162 24.44 -5.04 -6.96
CA ARG A 162 23.08 -5.54 -6.90
C ARG A 162 22.15 -4.87 -7.92
N LEU A 163 22.34 -3.58 -8.19
CA LEU A 163 21.54 -2.85 -9.18
C LEU A 163 21.75 -3.43 -10.59
N SER A 164 23.00 -3.71 -10.94
CA SER A 164 23.37 -4.32 -12.22
C SER A 164 22.74 -5.70 -12.39
N GLU A 165 22.83 -6.58 -11.39
CA GLU A 165 22.20 -7.91 -11.41
C GLU A 165 20.66 -7.81 -11.43
N SER A 166 20.08 -6.88 -10.67
CA SER A 166 18.63 -6.65 -10.62
C SER A 166 18.08 -6.21 -11.98
N ILE A 167 18.81 -5.37 -12.72
CA ILE A 167 18.42 -4.95 -14.07
C ILE A 167 18.42 -6.15 -15.03
N ILE A 168 19.41 -7.03 -14.96
CA ILE A 168 19.48 -8.25 -15.79
C ILE A 168 18.26 -9.14 -15.52
N LEU A 169 17.94 -9.42 -14.25
CA LEU A 169 16.79 -10.23 -13.87
C LEU A 169 15.46 -9.60 -14.33
N ALA A 170 15.33 -8.28 -14.18
CA ALA A 170 14.17 -7.53 -14.61
C ALA A 170 13.98 -7.57 -16.15
N GLN A 171 15.06 -7.48 -16.91
CA GLN A 171 15.03 -7.63 -18.39
C GLN A 171 14.60 -9.04 -18.79
N GLN A 172 15.16 -10.08 -18.17
CA GLN A 172 14.75 -11.48 -18.39
C GLN A 172 13.26 -11.70 -18.07
N PHE A 173 12.76 -11.06 -16.99
CA PHE A 173 11.33 -11.09 -16.69
C PHE A 173 10.51 -10.46 -17.82
N LEU A 174 10.96 -9.33 -18.38
CA LEU A 174 10.29 -8.62 -19.47
C LEU A 174 10.28 -9.39 -20.81
N GLU A 175 11.11 -10.42 -20.99
CA GLU A 175 11.08 -11.29 -22.16
C GLU A 175 9.99 -12.37 -22.10
N LYS A 176 9.39 -12.62 -20.93
CA LYS A 176 8.31 -13.60 -20.76
C LYS A 176 7.07 -13.20 -21.54
N LYS A 177 6.41 -14.18 -22.19
CA LYS A 177 5.24 -13.95 -23.04
C LYS A 177 3.96 -13.63 -22.25
N LYS A 178 3.84 -14.10 -21.01
CA LYS A 178 2.62 -13.94 -20.19
C LYS A 178 2.90 -13.00 -19.02
N ARG A 179 2.51 -11.75 -19.14
CA ARG A 179 2.51 -10.73 -18.09
C ARG A 179 1.39 -9.74 -18.33
N THR A 180 0.92 -9.12 -17.27
CA THR A 180 -0.08 -8.05 -17.35
C THR A 180 0.59 -6.72 -17.68
N GLY A 181 -0.19 -5.75 -18.19
CA GLY A 181 0.33 -4.41 -18.44
C GLY A 181 0.81 -3.72 -17.16
N MET A 182 0.20 -4.05 -16.00
CA MET A 182 0.63 -3.52 -14.70
C MET A 182 2.02 -4.03 -14.32
N GLU A 183 2.25 -5.34 -14.42
CA GLU A 183 3.54 -5.96 -14.14
C GLU A 183 4.65 -5.43 -15.06
N GLU A 184 4.37 -5.35 -16.36
CA GLU A 184 5.33 -4.83 -17.34
C GLU A 184 5.70 -3.37 -17.06
N CYS A 185 4.69 -2.50 -16.90
CA CYS A 185 4.93 -1.08 -16.68
C CYS A 185 5.63 -0.81 -15.34
N SER A 186 5.31 -1.58 -14.29
CA SER A 186 6.00 -1.45 -12.99
C SER A 186 7.47 -1.80 -13.10
N VAL A 187 7.82 -2.93 -13.71
CA VAL A 187 9.22 -3.33 -13.86
C VAL A 187 10.00 -2.36 -14.75
N ARG A 188 9.41 -1.90 -15.87
CA ARG A 188 10.03 -0.88 -16.74
C ARG A 188 10.22 0.45 -16.02
N TYR A 189 9.27 0.87 -15.20
CA TYR A 189 9.40 2.08 -14.39
C TYR A 189 10.64 2.03 -13.50
N PHE A 190 10.86 0.93 -12.75
CA PHE A 190 12.03 0.79 -11.88
C PHE A 190 13.36 0.68 -12.65
N ILE A 191 13.38 0.04 -13.82
CA ILE A 191 14.56 0.04 -14.69
C ILE A 191 14.89 1.47 -15.15
N ASN A 192 13.87 2.26 -15.57
CA ASN A 192 14.08 3.62 -16.04
C ASN A 192 14.47 4.56 -14.88
N LEU A 193 13.93 4.33 -13.67
CA LEU A 193 14.34 5.05 -12.46
C LEU A 193 15.82 4.80 -12.16
N ALA A 194 16.27 3.54 -12.22
CA ALA A 194 17.67 3.17 -12.04
C ALA A 194 18.61 3.80 -13.09
N ARG A 195 18.11 4.00 -14.31
CA ARG A 195 18.87 4.60 -15.41
C ARG A 195 18.74 6.11 -15.49
N LYS A 196 17.95 6.73 -14.60
CA LYS A 196 17.59 8.15 -14.64
C LYS A 196 16.98 8.59 -15.99
N ASP A 197 16.23 7.68 -16.63
CA ASP A 197 15.53 7.95 -17.89
C ASP A 197 14.19 8.66 -17.63
N VAL A 198 14.23 9.99 -17.57
CA VAL A 198 13.08 10.87 -17.30
C VAL A 198 11.92 10.63 -18.28
N ALA A 199 12.24 10.46 -19.57
CA ALA A 199 11.23 10.23 -20.60
C ALA A 199 10.55 8.87 -20.41
N GLY A 200 11.34 7.82 -20.14
CA GLY A 200 10.85 6.48 -19.84
C GLY A 200 10.03 6.42 -18.55
N ILE A 201 10.45 7.11 -17.48
CA ILE A 201 9.69 7.22 -16.23
C ILE A 201 8.33 7.86 -16.50
N SER A 202 8.30 9.03 -17.16
CA SER A 202 7.06 9.75 -17.48
C SER A 202 6.09 8.89 -18.29
N GLN A 203 6.60 8.19 -19.32
CA GLN A 203 5.80 7.31 -20.16
C GLN A 203 5.26 6.11 -19.36
N ASN A 204 6.06 5.50 -18.49
CA ASN A 204 5.60 4.35 -17.68
C ASN A 204 4.58 4.75 -16.61
N LEU A 205 4.71 5.91 -15.98
CA LEU A 205 3.69 6.42 -15.06
C LEU A 205 2.34 6.62 -15.78
N GLN A 206 2.34 7.18 -17.00
CA GLN A 206 1.13 7.30 -17.81
C GLN A 206 0.54 5.93 -18.18
N ASN A 207 1.38 4.97 -18.59
CA ASN A 207 0.96 3.61 -18.94
C ASN A 207 0.45 2.83 -17.72
N LEU A 208 1.04 3.05 -16.54
CA LEU A 208 0.56 2.48 -15.28
C LEU A 208 -0.87 2.92 -14.96
N CYS A 209 -1.22 4.20 -15.16
CA CYS A 209 -2.59 4.66 -15.01
C CYS A 209 -3.57 3.92 -15.94
N LEU A 210 -3.18 3.68 -17.20
CA LEU A 210 -3.97 2.92 -18.15
C LEU A 210 -4.11 1.44 -17.74
N ALA A 211 -3.00 0.83 -17.31
CA ALA A 211 -2.98 -0.55 -16.84
C ALA A 211 -3.81 -0.72 -15.55
N TYR A 212 -3.72 0.27 -14.63
CA TYR A 212 -4.49 0.33 -13.41
C TYR A 212 -5.99 0.27 -13.68
N GLN A 213 -6.49 1.05 -14.62
CA GLN A 213 -7.90 1.06 -15.02
C GLN A 213 -8.35 -0.28 -15.63
N ARG A 214 -7.44 -1.04 -16.23
CA ARG A 214 -7.73 -2.33 -16.91
C ARG A 214 -7.53 -3.56 -16.02
N ARG A 215 -7.17 -3.39 -14.75
CA ARG A 215 -7.02 -4.52 -13.82
C ARG A 215 -8.26 -5.41 -13.83
N GLY A 216 -8.03 -6.74 -13.85
CA GLY A 216 -9.05 -7.76 -13.74
C GLY A 216 -9.41 -8.10 -12.30
N TYR A 217 -10.03 -9.28 -12.09
CA TYR A 217 -10.25 -9.84 -10.75
C TYR A 217 -8.92 -9.87 -9.95
N PRO A 218 -8.91 -9.56 -8.65
CA PRO A 218 -10.07 -9.31 -7.77
C PRO A 218 -10.51 -7.82 -7.69
N PHE A 219 -10.00 -6.94 -8.53
CA PHE A 219 -10.27 -5.50 -8.46
C PHE A 219 -11.67 -5.15 -8.95
N GLU A 220 -12.44 -4.49 -8.11
CA GLU A 220 -13.75 -3.94 -8.45
C GLU A 220 -13.62 -2.62 -9.24
N LYS A 221 -14.75 -2.06 -9.70
CA LYS A 221 -14.73 -0.79 -10.44
C LYS A 221 -14.22 0.37 -9.60
N ILE A 222 -14.54 0.40 -8.31
CA ILE A 222 -14.10 1.44 -7.39
C ILE A 222 -12.57 1.47 -7.26
N ASP A 223 -11.93 0.30 -7.20
CA ASP A 223 -10.46 0.21 -7.12
C ASP A 223 -9.76 0.86 -8.32
N LYS A 224 -10.46 0.97 -9.44
CA LYS A 224 -9.93 1.48 -10.72
C LYS A 224 -10.15 2.99 -10.92
N CYS A 225 -10.80 3.65 -9.96
CA CYS A 225 -11.13 5.08 -10.06
C CYS A 225 -10.01 6.01 -9.60
N PHE A 226 -9.13 5.53 -8.70
CA PHE A 226 -8.04 6.32 -8.13
C PHE A 226 -6.77 5.47 -8.05
N ALA A 227 -5.75 5.86 -8.80
CA ALA A 227 -4.48 5.12 -8.92
C ALA A 227 -3.50 5.53 -7.81
N ASP A 228 -3.82 5.23 -6.55
CA ASP A 228 -3.02 5.54 -5.36
C ASP A 228 -1.56 5.05 -5.50
N GLU A 229 -1.36 3.82 -5.99
CA GLU A 229 -0.03 3.26 -6.21
C GLU A 229 0.81 4.08 -7.22
N VAL A 230 0.17 4.67 -8.24
CA VAL A 230 0.88 5.49 -9.24
C VAL A 230 1.29 6.85 -8.66
N HIS A 231 0.50 7.39 -7.73
CA HIS A 231 0.90 8.55 -6.93
C HIS A 231 2.16 8.25 -6.11
N GLY A 232 2.22 7.07 -5.49
CA GLY A 232 3.40 6.63 -4.74
C GLY A 232 4.64 6.50 -5.61
N LEU A 233 4.52 5.93 -6.79
CA LEU A 233 5.64 5.83 -7.74
C LEU A 233 6.08 7.21 -8.24
N TYR A 234 5.15 8.14 -8.48
CA TYR A 234 5.50 9.52 -8.81
C TYR A 234 6.26 10.21 -7.68
N ARG A 235 5.86 9.99 -6.41
CA ARG A 235 6.58 10.48 -5.21
C ARG A 235 7.94 9.84 -5.03
N LEU A 236 8.09 8.58 -5.38
CA LEU A 236 9.35 7.84 -5.26
C LEU A 236 10.45 8.47 -6.14
N VAL A 237 10.10 9.05 -7.30
CA VAL A 237 11.06 9.81 -8.11
C VAL A 237 11.67 10.96 -7.30
N LYS A 238 10.80 11.76 -6.64
CA LYS A 238 11.25 12.86 -5.78
C LYS A 238 12.14 12.37 -4.64
N TYR A 239 11.77 11.27 -4.01
CA TYR A 239 12.53 10.71 -2.89
C TYR A 239 13.97 10.34 -3.27
N PHE A 240 14.17 9.83 -4.49
CA PHE A 240 15.49 9.45 -4.95
C PHE A 240 16.27 10.60 -5.61
N ASP A 241 15.58 11.53 -6.31
CA ASP A 241 16.26 12.59 -7.05
C ASP A 241 15.30 13.78 -7.31
N ASP A 242 15.47 14.86 -6.54
CA ASP A 242 14.67 16.09 -6.68
C ASP A 242 14.80 16.72 -8.05
N SER A 243 15.99 16.72 -8.64
CA SER A 243 16.23 17.34 -9.95
C SER A 243 15.54 16.57 -11.08
N MET A 244 15.58 15.24 -11.00
CA MET A 244 14.86 14.37 -11.93
C MET A 244 13.33 14.54 -11.77
N PHE A 245 12.84 14.72 -10.56
CA PHE A 245 11.41 14.92 -10.29
C PHE A 245 10.86 16.18 -10.98
N GLU A 246 11.62 17.26 -11.04
CA GLU A 246 11.21 18.50 -11.71
C GLU A 246 10.99 18.31 -13.23
N GLU A 247 11.69 17.35 -13.84
CA GLU A 247 11.59 17.04 -15.27
C GLU A 247 10.54 15.97 -15.60
N VAL A 248 10.17 15.12 -14.62
CA VAL A 248 9.19 14.04 -14.83
C VAL A 248 7.78 14.59 -14.97
N ARG A 249 7.14 14.30 -16.11
CA ARG A 249 5.77 14.74 -16.37
C ARG A 249 4.76 13.97 -15.54
N MET A 250 3.87 14.72 -14.88
CA MET A 250 2.70 14.13 -14.22
C MET A 250 1.81 13.40 -15.23
N PRO A 251 1.28 12.22 -14.90
CA PRO A 251 0.26 11.56 -15.70
C PRO A 251 -0.97 12.45 -15.91
N SER A 252 -1.48 12.46 -17.14
CA SER A 252 -2.71 13.20 -17.51
C SER A 252 -3.96 12.31 -17.49
N HIS A 253 -3.86 11.09 -17.02
CA HIS A 253 -4.97 10.14 -16.98
C HIS A 253 -5.97 10.46 -15.85
N LYS A 254 -7.26 10.21 -16.09
CA LYS A 254 -8.36 10.52 -15.13
C LYS A 254 -8.27 9.81 -13.76
N THR A 255 -7.50 8.71 -13.66
CA THR A 255 -7.26 7.99 -12.40
C THR A 255 -6.14 8.60 -11.57
N PHE A 256 -5.34 9.51 -12.16
CA PHE A 256 -4.29 10.24 -11.47
C PHE A 256 -4.78 11.65 -11.12
N LEU A 257 -4.83 11.96 -9.84
CA LEU A 257 -5.39 13.20 -9.32
C LEU A 257 -4.31 14.29 -9.27
N GLN A 258 -4.13 15.03 -10.38
CA GLN A 258 -3.11 16.09 -10.45
C GLN A 258 -3.27 17.17 -9.38
N GLU A 259 -4.52 17.49 -8.98
CA GLU A 259 -4.77 18.49 -7.94
C GLU A 259 -4.25 18.06 -6.57
N PHE A 260 -4.23 16.75 -6.28
CA PHE A 260 -3.60 16.22 -5.07
C PHE A 260 -2.08 16.42 -5.12
N GLU A 261 -1.44 16.22 -6.27
CA GLU A 261 -0.01 16.49 -6.42
C GLU A 261 0.33 17.97 -6.28
N LYS A 262 -0.49 18.88 -6.84
CA LYS A 262 -0.34 20.32 -6.62
C LYS A 262 -0.47 20.70 -5.15
N TRP A 263 -1.42 20.08 -4.44
CA TRP A 263 -1.55 20.26 -3.00
C TRP A 263 -0.32 19.79 -2.24
N GLN A 264 0.25 18.65 -2.61
CA GLN A 264 1.49 18.11 -2.04
C GLN A 264 2.66 19.11 -2.20
N VAL A 265 2.86 19.62 -3.41
CA VAL A 265 3.90 20.64 -3.70
C VAL A 265 3.67 21.89 -2.85
N HIS A 266 2.44 22.43 -2.85
CA HIS A 266 2.11 23.63 -2.09
C HIS A 266 2.37 23.49 -0.58
N ASN A 267 2.16 22.31 -0.03
CA ASN A 267 2.34 22.01 1.39
C ASN A 267 3.70 21.37 1.71
N GLN A 268 4.68 21.44 0.80
CA GLN A 268 6.03 20.92 0.99
C GLN A 268 6.08 19.42 1.29
N PHE A 269 5.22 18.65 0.65
CA PHE A 269 5.17 17.19 0.73
C PHE A 269 5.00 16.63 2.14
N PRO A 270 3.93 16.99 2.86
CA PRO A 270 3.75 16.54 4.22
C PRO A 270 3.56 15.01 4.28
N GLN A 271 4.19 14.37 5.24
CA GLN A 271 3.89 12.98 5.54
C GLN A 271 2.44 12.86 6.04
N GLY A 272 1.74 11.83 5.58
CA GLY A 272 0.42 11.50 6.08
C GLY A 272 0.42 11.11 7.56
N GLN A 273 -0.74 11.21 8.18
CA GLN A 273 -0.96 10.84 9.56
C GLN A 273 -2.16 9.90 9.66
N GLN A 274 -2.40 9.36 10.85
CA GLN A 274 -3.57 8.51 11.07
C GLN A 274 -4.86 9.26 10.69
N PHE A 275 -5.63 8.67 9.78
CA PHE A 275 -6.89 9.23 9.30
C PHE A 275 -8.02 9.12 10.33
N TYR A 276 -8.19 7.93 10.92
CA TYR A 276 -9.20 7.65 11.92
C TYR A 276 -8.56 7.26 13.24
N ILE A 277 -8.90 8.00 14.30
CA ILE A 277 -8.44 7.70 15.66
C ILE A 277 -9.49 6.83 16.33
N TYR A 278 -9.14 5.58 16.59
CA TYR A 278 -10.01 4.62 17.25
C TYR A 278 -10.32 5.06 18.68
N PRO A 279 -11.55 4.84 19.18
CA PRO A 279 -11.95 5.21 20.54
C PRO A 279 -11.18 4.43 21.61
N GLN A 280 -11.34 4.83 22.88
CA GLN A 280 -10.53 4.37 24.02
C GLN A 280 -10.56 2.84 24.21
N ASP A 281 -11.68 2.20 23.96
CA ASP A 281 -11.84 0.73 24.02
C ASP A 281 -11.08 -0.02 22.90
N MET A 282 -10.65 0.70 21.87
CA MET A 282 -9.84 0.23 20.75
C MET A 282 -8.48 0.93 20.64
N ALA A 283 -7.99 1.53 21.74
CA ALA A 283 -6.77 2.36 21.74
C ALA A 283 -5.52 1.59 21.24
N ASP A 284 -5.49 0.27 21.41
CA ASP A 284 -4.39 -0.55 20.93
C ASP A 284 -4.25 -0.52 19.40
N ALA A 285 -5.34 -0.36 18.66
CA ALA A 285 -5.30 -0.16 17.22
C ALA A 285 -4.52 1.10 16.85
N ASN A 286 -4.70 2.20 17.62
CA ASN A 286 -3.96 3.44 17.42
C ASN A 286 -2.47 3.26 17.70
N LYS A 287 -2.11 2.49 18.74
CA LYS A 287 -0.71 2.20 19.06
C LYS A 287 -0.03 1.43 17.93
N ILE A 288 -0.71 0.37 17.44
CA ILE A 288 -0.20 -0.47 16.34
C ILE A 288 0.03 0.38 15.07
N LEU A 289 -0.92 1.25 14.71
CA LEU A 289 -0.82 2.07 13.52
C LEU A 289 0.24 3.18 13.61
N LYS A 290 0.34 3.84 14.78
CA LYS A 290 1.24 5.01 14.95
C LYS A 290 2.70 4.64 15.11
N ASN A 291 2.98 3.45 15.59
CA ASN A 291 4.38 3.04 15.81
C ASN A 291 5.11 2.81 14.48
N GLU A 292 6.42 2.86 14.56
CA GLU A 292 7.27 2.37 13.50
C GLU A 292 6.94 0.89 13.25
N LEU A 293 6.73 0.55 11.97
CA LEU A 293 6.46 -0.83 11.59
C LEU A 293 7.71 -1.68 11.84
N PRO A 294 7.58 -2.85 12.48
CA PRO A 294 8.74 -3.70 12.72
C PRO A 294 9.32 -4.20 11.40
N ARG A 295 10.62 -4.45 11.42
CA ARG A 295 11.31 -5.07 10.31
C ARG A 295 10.78 -6.49 10.09
N ILE A 296 10.49 -6.85 8.85
CA ILE A 296 10.20 -8.23 8.50
C ILE A 296 11.46 -9.10 8.67
N HIS A 297 11.27 -10.29 9.20
CA HIS A 297 12.29 -11.33 9.27
C HIS A 297 12.06 -12.36 8.18
N ILE A 298 13.13 -12.76 7.52
CA ILE A 298 13.07 -13.64 6.35
C ILE A 298 13.71 -14.96 6.70
N GLU A 299 12.99 -16.04 6.43
CA GLU A 299 13.47 -17.40 6.64
C GLU A 299 13.33 -18.26 5.38
N LYS A 300 14.02 -19.39 5.37
CA LYS A 300 13.89 -20.41 4.32
C LYS A 300 12.80 -21.40 4.70
N SER A 301 11.79 -21.55 3.83
CA SER A 301 10.80 -22.61 3.88
C SER A 301 10.96 -23.49 2.64
N GLY A 302 11.63 -24.62 2.77
CA GLY A 302 12.03 -25.46 1.66
C GLY A 302 12.95 -24.73 0.66
N ARG A 303 12.47 -24.52 -0.58
CA ARG A 303 13.19 -23.78 -1.63
C ARG A 303 12.84 -22.28 -1.70
N ASN A 304 11.89 -21.83 -0.91
CA ASN A 304 11.36 -20.47 -0.93
C ASN A 304 11.88 -19.65 0.24
N LEU A 305 11.94 -18.34 0.03
CA LEU A 305 12.05 -17.37 1.11
C LEU A 305 10.63 -16.95 1.52
N VAL A 306 10.37 -16.88 2.82
CA VAL A 306 9.09 -16.49 3.41
C VAL A 306 9.31 -15.48 4.54
N ILE A 307 8.29 -14.74 4.91
CA ILE A 307 8.31 -13.89 6.09
C ILE A 307 8.01 -14.76 7.32
N ASP A 308 8.82 -14.63 8.37
CA ASP A 308 8.54 -15.16 9.70
C ASP A 308 7.37 -14.37 10.32
N VAL A 309 6.17 -14.85 10.04
CA VAL A 309 4.90 -14.22 10.45
C VAL A 309 4.74 -14.18 11.96
N ASP A 310 5.20 -15.21 12.67
CA ASP A 310 5.06 -15.27 14.12
C ASP A 310 5.99 -14.27 14.80
N ARG A 311 7.22 -14.16 14.34
CA ARG A 311 8.16 -13.15 14.83
C ARG A 311 7.68 -11.74 14.52
N PHE A 312 7.18 -11.50 13.29
CA PHE A 312 6.59 -10.19 12.93
C PHE A 312 5.42 -9.84 13.85
N ALA A 313 4.52 -10.79 14.18
CA ALA A 313 3.41 -10.57 15.08
C ALA A 313 3.88 -10.26 16.52
N VAL A 314 4.92 -10.94 17.00
CA VAL A 314 5.53 -10.68 18.32
C VAL A 314 6.16 -9.29 18.36
N ASP A 315 6.91 -8.91 17.32
CA ASP A 315 7.56 -7.60 17.25
C ASP A 315 6.51 -6.47 17.17
N LEU A 316 5.46 -6.65 16.40
CA LEU A 316 4.35 -5.70 16.33
C LEU A 316 3.60 -5.58 17.67
N ALA A 317 3.46 -6.67 18.42
CA ALA A 317 2.79 -6.68 19.72
C ALA A 317 3.58 -5.97 20.82
N LYS A 318 4.88 -5.71 20.68
CA LYS A 318 5.72 -5.00 21.68
C LYS A 318 5.19 -3.61 22.00
N VAL A 319 4.49 -2.97 21.08
CA VAL A 319 3.89 -1.64 21.28
C VAL A 319 2.71 -1.64 22.25
N LEU A 320 2.19 -2.82 22.60
CA LEU A 320 1.07 -3.00 23.52
C LEU A 320 1.52 -3.22 24.99
N ASN A 321 2.83 -3.38 25.20
CA ASN A 321 3.42 -3.54 26.53
C ASN A 321 3.69 -2.12 27.19
#